data_faaf23c34892b23db1939e9b231ad180
#
_entry.id   faaf23c34892b23db1939e9b231ad180
#
_cell.length_a   1.000
_cell.length_b   1.000
_cell.length_c   1.000
_cell.angle_alpha   90.00
_cell.angle_beta   90.00
_cell.angle_gamma   90.00
#
_symmetry.space_group_name_H-M   'P 1'
#
loop_
_entity.id
_entity.type
_entity.pdbx_description
1 polymer ?
#
loop_
_entity_poly.entity_id
_entity_poly.type
_entity_poly.pdbx_seq_one_letter_code
_entity_poly.pdbx_strand_id
1 'polypeptide(L)'
;MFKNQFYIIIIVLAVVLLGSCKGFNHIQKKGTPQEKYDASMKYYEKGDYYHAIQLFDELIVLFRGTEKIERIYYYYARSYYKEKDYILASYHFKYFAKTFPRSPFAQESLYLSAYCKYLDSPKFSLDQTSTKAAVRDMQMFINMYPNSPKVEEANKVIDELRLKLIRKDFNAAKQYLKTQYFYAAIYSLNQHIKDYPSSPYKEECAFLIIKANYVYATKSIFSKQEERFNNAKTAYNDYMTKYPDGRYVKDANKLLHNSNKGLAKIERFRNRRYRAL
;
A
#
# COMPACT_ATOMS: atom_id res chain seq x y z
N MET A 1 20.60 -27.19 46.31
CA MET A 1 21.37 -27.76 45.16
C MET A 1 20.93 -27.10 43.84
N PHE A 2 19.66 -26.96 43.50
CA PHE A 2 19.17 -26.38 42.27
C PHE A 2 19.54 -24.90 42.02
N LYS A 3 19.63 -24.07 43.05
CA LYS A 3 19.92 -22.64 42.95
C LYS A 3 21.34 -22.38 42.38
N ASN A 4 22.32 -23.16 42.76
CA ASN A 4 23.72 -23.04 42.32
C ASN A 4 23.86 -23.52 40.83
N GLN A 5 23.13 -24.52 40.43
CA GLN A 5 23.14 -24.96 39.02
C GLN A 5 22.56 -23.89 38.10
N PHE A 6 21.52 -23.18 38.51
CA PHE A 6 20.91 -22.08 37.74
C PHE A 6 21.89 -20.91 37.54
N TYR A 7 22.65 -20.53 38.56
CA TYR A 7 23.68 -19.48 38.44
C TYR A 7 24.83 -19.93 37.52
N ILE A 8 25.26 -21.19 37.57
CA ILE A 8 26.28 -21.72 36.68
C ILE A 8 25.82 -21.66 35.22
N ILE A 9 24.57 -22.01 34.92
CA ILE A 9 24.00 -21.94 33.58
C ILE A 9 23.96 -20.49 33.07
N ILE A 10 23.57 -19.52 33.91
CA ILE A 10 23.58 -18.10 33.57
C ILE A 10 24.97 -17.59 33.28
N ILE A 11 25.97 -17.97 34.11
CA ILE A 11 27.35 -17.55 33.93
C ILE A 11 27.93 -18.15 32.65
N VAL A 12 27.67 -19.42 32.35
CA VAL A 12 28.11 -20.07 31.10
C VAL A 12 27.45 -19.40 29.90
N LEU A 13 26.16 -19.07 29.97
CA LEU A 13 25.45 -18.35 28.92
C LEU A 13 26.01 -16.93 28.69
N ALA A 14 26.33 -16.22 29.76
CA ALA A 14 26.98 -14.92 29.72
C ALA A 14 28.38 -14.94 29.10
N VAL A 15 29.19 -15.96 29.43
CA VAL A 15 30.55 -16.14 28.87
C VAL A 15 30.50 -16.46 27.38
N VAL A 16 29.51 -17.25 26.92
CA VAL A 16 29.32 -17.57 25.50
C VAL A 16 28.92 -16.31 24.72
N LEU A 17 28.08 -15.42 25.30
CA LEU A 17 27.68 -14.17 24.68
C LEU A 17 28.85 -13.16 24.57
N LEU A 18 29.76 -13.13 25.53
CA LEU A 18 30.92 -12.23 25.51
C LEU A 18 32.05 -12.67 24.56
N GLY A 19 32.12 -13.95 24.20
CA GLY A 19 33.12 -14.47 23.28
C GLY A 19 32.89 -14.11 21.80
N SER A 20 31.65 -13.85 21.41
CA SER A 20 31.27 -13.61 20.00
C SER A 20 31.77 -12.24 19.46
N CYS A 21 31.82 -11.20 20.29
CA CYS A 21 32.21 -9.85 19.84
C CYS A 21 33.74 -9.69 19.60
N LYS A 22 34.58 -10.49 20.23
CA LYS A 22 36.05 -10.38 20.03
C LYS A 22 36.49 -10.77 18.63
N GLY A 23 35.85 -11.77 18.03
CA GLY A 23 36.18 -12.27 16.68
C GLY A 23 35.82 -11.27 15.59
N PHE A 24 34.62 -10.65 15.64
CA PHE A 24 34.20 -9.67 14.65
C PHE A 24 35.10 -8.41 14.63
N ASN A 25 35.32 -7.79 15.77
CA ASN A 25 36.18 -6.60 15.89
C ASN A 25 37.62 -6.84 15.39
N HIS A 26 38.16 -8.05 15.57
CA HIS A 26 39.47 -8.37 15.06
C HIS A 26 39.47 -8.43 13.53
N ILE A 27 38.49 -9.10 12.92
CA ILE A 27 38.35 -9.19 11.46
C ILE A 27 38.09 -7.81 10.86
N GLN A 28 37.22 -7.04 11.46
CA GLN A 28 36.89 -5.68 10.98
C GLN A 28 38.12 -4.76 10.98
N LYS A 29 38.91 -4.76 12.07
CA LYS A 29 40.05 -3.83 12.20
C LYS A 29 41.34 -4.32 11.56
N LYS A 30 41.60 -5.62 11.54
CA LYS A 30 42.91 -6.19 11.16
C LYS A 30 42.81 -7.22 10.04
N GLY A 31 41.61 -7.67 9.66
CA GLY A 31 41.44 -8.67 8.62
C GLY A 31 41.85 -8.15 7.24
N THR A 32 42.47 -8.99 6.45
CA THR A 32 42.73 -8.76 5.03
C THR A 32 41.41 -8.64 4.26
N PRO A 33 41.37 -8.01 3.08
CA PRO A 33 40.16 -7.97 2.25
C PRO A 33 39.50 -9.33 2.00
N GLN A 34 40.35 -10.39 1.81
CA GLN A 34 39.82 -11.74 1.60
C GLN A 34 39.19 -12.30 2.88
N GLU A 35 39.84 -12.15 4.05
CA GLU A 35 39.29 -12.59 5.34
C GLU A 35 37.99 -11.89 5.68
N LYS A 36 37.88 -10.58 5.40
CA LYS A 36 36.62 -9.81 5.55
C LYS A 36 35.55 -10.36 4.63
N TYR A 37 35.89 -10.70 3.38
CA TYR A 37 34.92 -11.27 2.44
C TYR A 37 34.40 -12.61 2.92
N ASP A 38 35.29 -13.52 3.33
CA ASP A 38 34.90 -14.86 3.81
C ASP A 38 34.06 -14.75 5.09
N ALA A 39 34.43 -13.84 5.98
CA ALA A 39 33.67 -13.58 7.20
C ALA A 39 32.29 -12.96 6.91
N SER A 40 32.20 -12.02 5.97
CA SER A 40 30.91 -11.41 5.59
C SER A 40 29.93 -12.45 5.06
N MET A 41 30.40 -13.35 4.20
CA MET A 41 29.59 -14.46 3.69
C MET A 41 29.18 -15.43 4.82
N LYS A 42 30.11 -15.77 5.73
CA LYS A 42 29.80 -16.61 6.89
C LYS A 42 28.77 -15.98 7.83
N TYR A 43 28.83 -14.68 8.09
CA TYR A 43 27.81 -13.97 8.87
C TYR A 43 26.46 -13.97 8.14
N TYR A 44 26.45 -13.72 6.84
CA TYR A 44 25.25 -13.77 6.03
C TYR A 44 24.56 -15.16 6.08
N GLU A 45 25.33 -16.25 5.91
CA GLU A 45 24.83 -17.63 5.95
C GLU A 45 24.29 -18.03 7.34
N LYS A 46 24.87 -17.49 8.40
CA LYS A 46 24.39 -17.69 9.78
C LYS A 46 23.16 -16.85 10.12
N GLY A 47 22.73 -15.95 9.25
CA GLY A 47 21.62 -15.04 9.52
C GLY A 47 22.01 -13.81 10.36
N ASP A 48 23.30 -13.59 10.59
CA ASP A 48 23.83 -12.41 11.29
C ASP A 48 24.06 -11.28 10.25
N TYR A 49 22.95 -10.76 9.75
CA TYR A 49 22.99 -9.78 8.67
C TYR A 49 23.55 -8.43 9.11
N TYR A 50 23.41 -8.10 10.38
CA TYR A 50 23.96 -6.86 10.94
C TYR A 50 25.49 -6.79 10.80
N HIS A 51 26.22 -7.85 11.20
CA HIS A 51 27.67 -7.91 11.03
C HIS A 51 28.07 -8.08 9.56
N ALA A 52 27.28 -8.85 8.79
CA ALA A 52 27.51 -8.98 7.35
C ALA A 52 27.47 -7.62 6.63
N ILE A 53 26.47 -6.78 6.92
CA ILE A 53 26.32 -5.44 6.34
C ILE A 53 27.56 -4.58 6.60
N GLN A 54 28.08 -4.57 7.83
CA GLN A 54 29.23 -3.76 8.18
C GLN A 54 30.49 -4.17 7.39
N LEU A 55 30.72 -5.49 7.21
CA LEU A 55 31.84 -5.96 6.42
C LEU A 55 31.63 -5.72 4.92
N PHE A 56 30.41 -5.93 4.40
CA PHE A 56 30.12 -5.66 2.99
C PHE A 56 30.28 -4.19 2.64
N ASP A 57 29.93 -3.28 3.55
CA ASP A 57 30.10 -1.82 3.33
C ASP A 57 31.58 -1.45 3.09
N GLU A 58 32.48 -1.98 3.92
CA GLU A 58 33.92 -1.81 3.73
C GLU A 58 34.41 -2.46 2.42
N LEU A 59 33.91 -3.67 2.12
CA LEU A 59 34.31 -4.44 0.95
C LEU A 59 33.89 -3.79 -0.37
N ILE A 60 32.76 -3.08 -0.42
CA ILE A 60 32.33 -2.31 -1.59
C ILE A 60 33.40 -1.31 -2.03
N VAL A 61 34.07 -0.71 -1.07
CA VAL A 61 35.15 0.25 -1.35
C VAL A 61 36.43 -0.47 -1.78
N LEU A 62 36.80 -1.52 -1.06
CA LEU A 62 38.04 -2.27 -1.28
C LEU A 62 38.07 -3.04 -2.60
N PHE A 63 36.92 -3.57 -3.06
CA PHE A 63 36.81 -4.37 -4.28
C PHE A 63 36.24 -3.60 -5.47
N ARG A 64 36.20 -2.27 -5.40
CA ARG A 64 35.76 -1.42 -6.52
C ARG A 64 36.58 -1.74 -7.79
N GLY A 65 35.90 -1.98 -8.91
CA GLY A 65 36.53 -2.28 -10.20
C GLY A 65 36.98 -3.72 -10.36
N THR A 66 36.74 -4.60 -9.40
CA THR A 66 37.03 -6.06 -9.51
C THR A 66 35.78 -6.85 -9.87
N GLU A 67 35.90 -8.07 -10.38
CA GLU A 67 34.78 -8.99 -10.65
C GLU A 67 33.99 -9.35 -9.41
N LYS A 68 34.61 -9.31 -8.22
CA LYS A 68 33.93 -9.65 -6.95
C LYS A 68 32.92 -8.62 -6.51
N ILE A 69 33.01 -7.37 -7.01
CA ILE A 69 32.17 -6.25 -6.55
C ILE A 69 30.65 -6.54 -6.74
N GLU A 70 30.29 -7.18 -7.85
CA GLU A 70 28.88 -7.51 -8.12
C GLU A 70 28.30 -8.43 -7.04
N ARG A 71 29.03 -9.49 -6.70
CA ARG A 71 28.59 -10.44 -5.67
C ARG A 71 28.53 -9.78 -4.28
N ILE A 72 29.54 -8.99 -3.94
CA ILE A 72 29.59 -8.24 -2.66
C ILE A 72 28.39 -7.32 -2.54
N TYR A 73 28.14 -6.49 -3.57
CA TYR A 73 27.06 -5.52 -3.54
C TYR A 73 25.67 -6.18 -3.53
N TYR A 74 25.51 -7.29 -4.25
CA TYR A 74 24.27 -8.06 -4.24
C TYR A 74 23.95 -8.61 -2.85
N TYR A 75 24.93 -9.24 -2.16
CA TYR A 75 24.73 -9.77 -0.81
C TYR A 75 24.58 -8.66 0.23
N TYR A 76 25.20 -7.52 0.03
CA TYR A 76 24.95 -6.30 0.82
C TYR A 76 23.48 -5.89 0.76
N ALA A 77 22.92 -5.73 -0.44
CA ALA A 77 21.51 -5.43 -0.63
C ALA A 77 20.58 -6.51 -0.05
N ARG A 78 20.95 -7.79 -0.22
CA ARG A 78 20.21 -8.91 0.36
C ARG A 78 20.26 -8.93 1.88
N SER A 79 21.33 -8.50 2.49
CA SER A 79 21.43 -8.41 3.96
C SER A 79 20.41 -7.41 4.52
N TYR A 80 20.26 -6.23 3.94
CA TYR A 80 19.19 -5.29 4.31
C TYR A 80 17.78 -5.88 4.13
N TYR A 81 17.58 -6.62 3.03
CA TYR A 81 16.30 -7.28 2.80
C TYR A 81 15.99 -8.31 3.90
N LYS A 82 16.99 -9.08 4.33
CA LYS A 82 16.86 -10.08 5.39
C LYS A 82 16.65 -9.45 6.77
N GLU A 83 17.29 -8.30 7.03
CA GLU A 83 17.05 -7.47 8.23
C GLU A 83 15.67 -6.78 8.20
N LYS A 84 14.92 -6.90 7.09
CA LYS A 84 13.62 -6.23 6.85
C LYS A 84 13.74 -4.70 6.79
N ASP A 85 14.92 -4.16 6.58
CA ASP A 85 15.10 -2.76 6.20
C ASP A 85 14.79 -2.61 4.70
N TYR A 86 13.50 -2.60 4.39
CA TYR A 86 13.02 -2.59 3.01
C TYR A 86 13.32 -1.28 2.28
N ILE A 87 13.51 -0.20 2.99
CA ILE A 87 13.86 1.10 2.41
C ILE A 87 15.27 1.05 1.85
N LEU A 88 16.26 0.68 2.68
CA LEU A 88 17.64 0.55 2.24
C LEU A 88 17.82 -0.60 1.26
N ALA A 89 17.18 -1.75 1.49
CA ALA A 89 17.20 -2.85 0.55
C ALA A 89 16.72 -2.43 -0.85
N SER A 90 15.58 -1.74 -0.95
CA SER A 90 15.05 -1.23 -2.22
C SER A 90 16.03 -0.30 -2.92
N TYR A 91 16.64 0.61 -2.17
CA TYR A 91 17.64 1.53 -2.70
C TYR A 91 18.86 0.78 -3.28
N HIS A 92 19.45 -0.14 -2.50
CA HIS A 92 20.66 -0.85 -2.91
C HIS A 92 20.38 -1.84 -4.06
N PHE A 93 19.26 -2.53 -4.08
CA PHE A 93 18.88 -3.36 -5.23
C PHE A 93 18.68 -2.55 -6.50
N LYS A 94 18.03 -1.38 -6.42
CA LYS A 94 17.85 -0.50 -7.58
C LYS A 94 19.18 0.03 -8.10
N TYR A 95 20.05 0.45 -7.18
CA TYR A 95 21.40 0.90 -7.53
C TYR A 95 22.19 -0.25 -8.19
N PHE A 96 22.14 -1.46 -7.64
CA PHE A 96 22.79 -2.64 -8.23
C PHE A 96 22.33 -2.89 -9.67
N ALA A 97 21.03 -2.99 -9.90
CA ALA A 97 20.49 -3.26 -11.24
C ALA A 97 20.86 -2.19 -12.26
N LYS A 98 20.98 -0.92 -11.82
CA LYS A 98 21.42 0.20 -12.66
C LYS A 98 22.93 0.16 -12.95
N THR A 99 23.74 -0.19 -11.95
CA THR A 99 25.22 -0.16 -12.04
C THR A 99 25.76 -1.39 -12.76
N PHE A 100 25.13 -2.55 -12.57
CA PHE A 100 25.54 -3.84 -13.12
C PHE A 100 24.45 -4.47 -13.99
N PRO A 101 24.02 -3.82 -15.08
CA PRO A 101 22.86 -4.28 -15.87
C PRO A 101 23.06 -5.62 -16.59
N ARG A 102 24.33 -6.04 -16.76
CA ARG A 102 24.70 -7.33 -17.36
C ARG A 102 24.95 -8.43 -16.34
N SER A 103 24.89 -8.13 -15.05
CA SER A 103 25.04 -9.09 -13.98
C SER A 103 23.91 -10.14 -14.00
N PRO A 104 24.20 -11.43 -13.71
CA PRO A 104 23.17 -12.43 -13.54
C PRO A 104 22.18 -12.10 -12.42
N PHE A 105 22.56 -11.22 -11.47
CA PHE A 105 21.71 -10.76 -10.39
C PHE A 105 20.87 -9.51 -10.73
N ALA A 106 21.06 -8.89 -11.90
CA ALA A 106 20.42 -7.61 -12.25
C ALA A 106 18.88 -7.73 -12.31
N GLN A 107 18.38 -8.78 -12.95
CA GLN A 107 16.94 -9.03 -13.07
C GLN A 107 16.30 -9.25 -11.69
N GLU A 108 16.89 -10.12 -10.86
CA GLU A 108 16.39 -10.36 -9.51
C GLU A 108 16.46 -9.11 -8.63
N SER A 109 17.53 -8.34 -8.73
CA SER A 109 17.69 -7.09 -7.98
C SER A 109 16.64 -6.06 -8.36
N LEU A 110 16.31 -5.92 -9.65
CA LEU A 110 15.26 -4.99 -10.07
C LEU A 110 13.88 -5.41 -9.52
N TYR A 111 13.58 -6.71 -9.55
CA TYR A 111 12.37 -7.26 -8.94
C TYR A 111 12.35 -7.01 -7.43
N LEU A 112 13.42 -7.37 -6.71
CA LEU A 112 13.50 -7.21 -5.26
C LEU A 112 13.43 -5.75 -4.82
N SER A 113 13.97 -4.82 -5.61
CA SER A 113 13.81 -3.38 -5.35
C SER A 113 12.34 -2.96 -5.30
N ALA A 114 11.54 -3.41 -6.27
CA ALA A 114 10.11 -3.12 -6.31
C ALA A 114 9.34 -3.89 -5.22
N TYR A 115 9.73 -5.13 -4.96
CA TYR A 115 9.12 -5.98 -3.93
C TYR A 115 9.34 -5.44 -2.51
N CYS A 116 10.51 -4.88 -2.22
CA CYS A 116 10.77 -4.18 -0.96
C CYS A 116 9.77 -3.02 -0.75
N LYS A 117 9.46 -2.25 -1.79
CA LYS A 117 8.46 -1.17 -1.70
C LYS A 117 7.03 -1.70 -1.47
N TYR A 118 6.72 -2.89 -2.00
CA TYR A 118 5.46 -3.56 -1.69
C TYR A 118 5.41 -3.95 -0.21
N LEU A 119 6.49 -4.52 0.34
CA LEU A 119 6.57 -4.89 1.75
C LEU A 119 6.53 -3.67 2.68
N ASP A 120 7.11 -2.54 2.25
CA ASP A 120 7.08 -1.24 2.95
C ASP A 120 5.74 -0.50 2.78
N SER A 121 4.87 -0.95 1.89
CA SER A 121 3.60 -0.30 1.59
C SER A 121 2.66 -0.31 2.81
N PRO A 122 2.28 0.86 3.35
CA PRO A 122 1.52 0.94 4.59
C PRO A 122 0.06 0.55 4.42
N LYS A 123 -0.70 0.57 5.51
CA LYS A 123 -2.16 0.39 5.49
C LYS A 123 -2.81 1.46 4.59
N PHE A 124 -3.93 1.13 3.93
CA PHE A 124 -4.61 2.02 2.97
C PHE A 124 -4.99 3.41 3.53
N SER A 125 -5.18 3.52 4.85
CA SER A 125 -5.54 4.79 5.51
C SER A 125 -4.39 5.80 5.60
N LEU A 126 -3.13 5.32 5.54
CA LEU A 126 -1.93 6.15 5.61
C LEU A 126 -1.53 6.70 4.23
N ASP A 127 -0.44 7.46 4.16
CA ASP A 127 0.13 7.91 2.89
C ASP A 127 0.47 6.72 1.98
N GLN A 128 0.24 6.86 0.68
CA GLN A 128 0.40 5.78 -0.30
C GLN A 128 1.52 6.05 -1.31
N THR A 129 2.50 6.89 -0.96
CA THR A 129 3.63 7.21 -1.83
C THR A 129 4.46 5.96 -2.14
N SER A 130 4.80 5.15 -1.12
CA SER A 130 5.50 3.87 -1.30
C SER A 130 4.67 2.88 -2.14
N THR A 131 3.35 2.81 -1.93
CA THR A 131 2.44 1.95 -2.70
C THR A 131 2.44 2.30 -4.20
N LYS A 132 2.32 3.59 -4.52
CA LYS A 132 2.36 4.08 -5.92
C LYS A 132 3.73 3.83 -6.55
N ALA A 133 4.81 4.01 -5.78
CA ALA A 133 6.15 3.73 -6.25
C ALA A 133 6.36 2.22 -6.51
N ALA A 134 5.81 1.34 -5.65
CA ALA A 134 5.86 -0.10 -5.84
C ALA A 134 5.15 -0.54 -7.14
N VAL A 135 3.94 -0.03 -7.40
CA VAL A 135 3.20 -0.32 -8.65
C VAL A 135 4.01 0.10 -9.87
N ARG A 136 4.57 1.31 -9.87
CA ARG A 136 5.39 1.82 -10.97
C ARG A 136 6.66 0.99 -11.20
N ASP A 137 7.36 0.65 -10.13
CA ASP A 137 8.63 -0.09 -10.23
C ASP A 137 8.39 -1.56 -10.60
N MET A 138 7.27 -2.19 -10.16
CA MET A 138 6.86 -3.52 -10.63
C MET A 138 6.50 -3.51 -12.13
N GLN A 139 5.78 -2.49 -12.60
CA GLN A 139 5.47 -2.34 -14.02
C GLN A 139 6.75 -2.16 -14.85
N MET A 140 7.70 -1.38 -14.34
CA MET A 140 9.01 -1.21 -14.98
C MET A 140 9.77 -2.54 -15.08
N PHE A 141 9.74 -3.36 -14.02
CA PHE A 141 10.33 -4.70 -14.04
C PHE A 141 9.71 -5.58 -15.12
N ILE A 142 8.36 -5.64 -15.20
CA ILE A 142 7.65 -6.44 -16.21
C ILE A 142 8.00 -5.99 -17.63
N ASN A 143 8.06 -4.67 -17.86
CA ASN A 143 8.39 -4.11 -19.17
C ASN A 143 9.84 -4.43 -19.59
N MET A 144 10.76 -4.46 -18.64
CA MET A 144 12.19 -4.74 -18.89
C MET A 144 12.47 -6.23 -19.05
N TYR A 145 11.73 -7.07 -18.34
CA TYR A 145 11.93 -8.52 -18.30
C TYR A 145 10.60 -9.28 -18.53
N PRO A 146 9.97 -9.14 -19.71
CA PRO A 146 8.62 -9.71 -19.98
C PRO A 146 8.56 -11.23 -19.90
N ASN A 147 9.68 -11.91 -20.13
CA ASN A 147 9.80 -13.38 -20.06
C ASN A 147 10.31 -13.90 -18.70
N SER A 148 10.40 -13.05 -17.70
CA SER A 148 10.83 -13.46 -16.37
C SER A 148 9.79 -14.37 -15.69
N PRO A 149 10.21 -15.45 -15.00
CA PRO A 149 9.30 -16.27 -14.20
C PRO A 149 8.64 -15.48 -13.05
N LYS A 150 9.14 -14.29 -12.72
CA LYS A 150 8.59 -13.39 -11.70
C LYS A 150 7.47 -12.47 -12.21
N VAL A 151 7.14 -12.48 -13.50
CA VAL A 151 6.11 -11.61 -14.08
C VAL A 151 4.72 -11.90 -13.50
N GLU A 152 4.36 -13.16 -13.32
CA GLU A 152 3.07 -13.53 -12.72
C GLU A 152 2.94 -13.01 -11.29
N GLU A 153 3.97 -13.20 -10.46
CA GLU A 153 4.02 -12.69 -9.09
C GLU A 153 3.97 -11.15 -9.05
N ALA A 154 4.70 -10.49 -9.94
CA ALA A 154 4.71 -9.03 -10.06
C ALA A 154 3.32 -8.47 -10.43
N ASN A 155 2.59 -9.12 -11.33
CA ASN A 155 1.21 -8.75 -11.67
C ASN A 155 0.27 -8.90 -10.46
N LYS A 156 0.35 -10.00 -9.72
CA LYS A 156 -0.44 -10.19 -8.48
C LYS A 156 -0.17 -9.07 -7.46
N VAL A 157 1.09 -8.70 -7.27
CA VAL A 157 1.47 -7.59 -6.39
C VAL A 157 0.89 -6.26 -6.88
N ILE A 158 0.94 -5.98 -8.18
CA ILE A 158 0.34 -4.78 -8.78
C ILE A 158 -1.17 -4.74 -8.50
N ASP A 159 -1.88 -5.84 -8.68
CA ASP A 159 -3.33 -5.91 -8.48
C ASP A 159 -3.71 -5.68 -7.00
N GLU A 160 -2.98 -6.29 -6.07
CA GLU A 160 -3.16 -6.06 -4.63
C GLU A 160 -2.95 -4.58 -4.25
N LEU A 161 -1.88 -3.96 -4.77
CA LEU A 161 -1.58 -2.56 -4.50
C LEU A 161 -2.61 -1.62 -5.13
N ARG A 162 -3.09 -1.92 -6.34
CA ARG A 162 -4.18 -1.17 -7.00
C ARG A 162 -5.47 -1.25 -6.19
N LEU A 163 -5.85 -2.44 -5.71
CA LEU A 163 -7.02 -2.60 -4.83
C LEU A 163 -6.86 -1.80 -3.53
N LYS A 164 -5.66 -1.73 -2.95
CA LYS A 164 -5.37 -0.89 -1.79
C LYS A 164 -5.61 0.60 -2.09
N LEU A 165 -5.16 1.09 -3.24
CA LEU A 165 -5.37 2.48 -3.68
C LEU A 165 -6.85 2.78 -3.93
N ILE A 166 -7.57 1.88 -4.62
CA ILE A 166 -9.01 1.95 -4.86
C ILE A 166 -9.77 2.03 -3.52
N ARG A 167 -9.39 1.18 -2.56
CA ARG A 167 -9.98 1.19 -1.22
C ARG A 167 -9.74 2.51 -0.49
N LYS A 168 -8.55 3.10 -0.60
CA LYS A 168 -8.26 4.41 -0.01
C LYS A 168 -9.16 5.48 -0.59
N ASP A 169 -9.26 5.56 -1.91
CA ASP A 169 -10.06 6.55 -2.63
C ASP A 169 -11.54 6.44 -2.24
N PHE A 170 -12.11 5.24 -2.27
CA PHE A 170 -13.48 4.97 -1.82
C PHE A 170 -13.73 5.42 -0.38
N ASN A 171 -12.81 5.11 0.55
CA ASN A 171 -13.00 5.53 1.95
C ASN A 171 -12.87 7.04 2.14
N ALA A 172 -12.06 7.72 1.34
CA ALA A 172 -12.00 9.18 1.34
C ALA A 172 -13.34 9.78 0.89
N ALA A 173 -13.96 9.26 -0.18
CA ALA A 173 -15.29 9.69 -0.61
C ALA A 173 -16.38 9.43 0.45
N LYS A 174 -16.35 8.26 1.12
CA LYS A 174 -17.26 7.95 2.25
C LYS A 174 -17.05 8.90 3.44
N GLN A 175 -15.84 9.35 3.69
CA GLN A 175 -15.55 10.26 4.78
C GLN A 175 -16.27 11.60 4.59
N TYR A 176 -16.32 12.14 3.36
CA TYR A 176 -17.09 13.35 3.07
C TYR A 176 -18.58 13.18 3.42
N LEU A 177 -19.17 12.01 3.12
CA LEU A 177 -20.57 11.74 3.50
C LEU A 177 -20.74 11.68 5.02
N LYS A 178 -19.83 11.04 5.73
CA LYS A 178 -19.85 10.93 7.19
C LYS A 178 -19.72 12.28 7.88
N THR A 179 -18.88 13.15 7.34
CA THR A 179 -18.67 14.53 7.84
C THR A 179 -19.66 15.55 7.28
N GLN A 180 -20.68 15.08 6.54
CA GLN A 180 -21.79 15.87 5.99
C GLN A 180 -21.40 16.90 4.92
N TYR A 181 -20.23 16.75 4.30
CA TYR A 181 -19.86 17.50 3.10
C TYR A 181 -20.50 16.85 1.86
N PHE A 182 -21.85 16.95 1.77
CA PHE A 182 -22.64 16.17 0.80
C PHE A 182 -22.26 16.42 -0.65
N TYR A 183 -22.02 17.67 -1.04
CA TYR A 183 -21.60 18.00 -2.41
C TYR A 183 -20.25 17.32 -2.74
N ALA A 184 -19.28 17.44 -1.86
CA ALA A 184 -17.97 16.80 -2.03
C ALA A 184 -18.08 15.26 -2.06
N ALA A 185 -18.97 14.68 -1.23
CA ALA A 185 -19.23 13.24 -1.23
C ALA A 185 -19.80 12.78 -2.58
N ILE A 186 -20.83 13.46 -3.10
CA ILE A 186 -21.44 13.13 -4.40
C ILE A 186 -20.40 13.23 -5.52
N TYR A 187 -19.64 14.31 -5.55
CA TYR A 187 -18.58 14.51 -6.54
C TYR A 187 -17.53 13.40 -6.48
N SER A 188 -16.97 13.15 -5.28
CA SER A 188 -15.89 12.13 -5.11
C SER A 188 -16.38 10.72 -5.41
N LEU A 189 -17.62 10.36 -5.04
CA LEU A 189 -18.21 9.05 -5.36
C LEU A 189 -18.38 8.86 -6.87
N ASN A 190 -18.83 9.91 -7.59
CA ASN A 190 -18.93 9.87 -9.05
C ASN A 190 -17.55 9.74 -9.71
N GLN A 191 -16.55 10.49 -9.23
CA GLN A 191 -15.17 10.36 -9.72
C GLN A 191 -14.62 8.95 -9.47
N HIS A 192 -14.87 8.37 -8.29
CA HIS A 192 -14.47 6.99 -8.01
C HIS A 192 -15.03 5.99 -9.04
N ILE A 193 -16.32 6.09 -9.37
CA ILE A 193 -16.95 5.22 -10.38
C ILE A 193 -16.30 5.39 -11.76
N LYS A 194 -15.94 6.63 -12.12
CA LYS A 194 -15.33 6.98 -13.39
C LYS A 194 -13.87 6.51 -13.47
N ASP A 195 -13.08 6.79 -12.44
CA ASP A 195 -11.64 6.56 -12.43
C ASP A 195 -11.30 5.09 -12.21
N TYR A 196 -12.19 4.34 -11.52
CA TYR A 196 -11.99 2.92 -11.22
C TYR A 196 -13.14 2.05 -11.76
N PRO A 197 -13.21 1.83 -13.09
CA PRO A 197 -14.30 1.07 -13.72
C PRO A 197 -14.38 -0.39 -13.27
N SER A 198 -13.29 -0.97 -12.76
CA SER A 198 -13.23 -2.33 -12.19
C SER A 198 -13.36 -2.37 -10.65
N SER A 199 -13.66 -1.23 -10.00
CA SER A 199 -13.75 -1.18 -8.54
C SER A 199 -14.85 -2.08 -7.99
N PRO A 200 -14.58 -2.89 -6.95
CA PRO A 200 -15.60 -3.68 -6.26
C PRO A 200 -16.58 -2.80 -5.46
N TYR A 201 -16.30 -1.50 -5.31
CA TYR A 201 -17.12 -0.55 -4.56
C TYR A 201 -18.10 0.25 -5.42
N LYS A 202 -18.17 0.01 -6.73
CA LYS A 202 -19.00 0.82 -7.66
C LYS A 202 -20.47 0.82 -7.31
N GLU A 203 -21.04 -0.34 -6.98
CA GLU A 203 -22.43 -0.43 -6.56
C GLU A 203 -22.68 0.34 -5.27
N GLU A 204 -21.79 0.18 -4.26
CA GLU A 204 -21.90 0.93 -3.01
C GLU A 204 -21.77 2.45 -3.25
N CYS A 205 -20.87 2.87 -4.14
CA CYS A 205 -20.77 4.30 -4.53
C CYS A 205 -22.07 4.83 -5.11
N ALA A 206 -22.69 4.11 -6.06
CA ALA A 206 -23.95 4.51 -6.68
C ALA A 206 -25.08 4.62 -5.64
N PHE A 207 -25.19 3.68 -4.72
CA PHE A 207 -26.12 3.75 -3.60
C PHE A 207 -25.85 4.95 -2.67
N LEU A 208 -24.57 5.17 -2.32
CA LEU A 208 -24.18 6.29 -1.45
C LEU A 208 -24.46 7.65 -2.09
N ILE A 209 -24.44 7.78 -3.41
CA ILE A 209 -24.83 8.98 -4.14
C ILE A 209 -26.33 9.28 -3.92
N ILE A 210 -27.20 8.26 -3.96
CA ILE A 210 -28.63 8.42 -3.63
C ILE A 210 -28.76 8.94 -2.21
N LYS A 211 -28.11 8.26 -1.26
CA LYS A 211 -28.14 8.62 0.17
C LYS A 211 -27.62 10.04 0.42
N ALA A 212 -26.52 10.42 -0.22
CA ALA A 212 -25.94 11.76 -0.09
C ALA A 212 -26.89 12.83 -0.58
N ASN A 213 -27.50 12.68 -1.77
CA ASN A 213 -28.49 13.61 -2.32
C ASN A 213 -29.72 13.74 -1.42
N TYR A 214 -30.27 12.61 -0.94
CA TYR A 214 -31.40 12.59 -0.02
C TYR A 214 -31.11 13.35 1.28
N VAL A 215 -30.01 13.02 1.96
CA VAL A 215 -29.65 13.69 3.22
C VAL A 215 -29.32 15.17 2.98
N TYR A 216 -28.68 15.48 1.87
CA TYR A 216 -28.44 16.87 1.46
C TYR A 216 -29.72 17.64 1.28
N ALA A 217 -30.75 17.05 0.64
CA ALA A 217 -32.08 17.66 0.50
C ALA A 217 -32.71 17.90 1.87
N THR A 218 -32.74 16.94 2.76
CA THR A 218 -33.37 17.05 4.08
C THR A 218 -32.74 18.12 4.97
N LYS A 219 -31.44 18.37 4.80
CA LYS A 219 -30.66 19.35 5.58
C LYS A 219 -30.57 20.72 4.90
N SER A 220 -31.24 20.91 3.78
CA SER A 220 -31.18 22.13 3.00
C SER A 220 -32.30 23.12 3.38
N ILE A 221 -32.09 24.39 3.08
CA ILE A 221 -33.14 25.39 3.11
C ILE A 221 -34.25 25.03 2.13
N PHE A 222 -35.48 25.40 2.45
CA PHE A 222 -36.67 24.99 1.73
C PHE A 222 -36.60 25.24 0.21
N SER A 223 -36.06 26.38 -0.22
CA SER A 223 -35.92 26.75 -1.64
C SER A 223 -34.99 25.82 -2.44
N LYS A 224 -34.13 25.05 -1.76
CA LYS A 224 -33.19 24.12 -2.39
C LYS A 224 -33.57 22.64 -2.25
N GLN A 225 -34.58 22.33 -1.45
CA GLN A 225 -34.99 20.95 -1.16
C GLN A 225 -35.54 20.25 -2.41
N GLU A 226 -36.35 20.91 -3.22
CA GLU A 226 -36.99 20.32 -4.40
C GLU A 226 -35.94 19.84 -5.41
N GLU A 227 -35.00 20.69 -5.76
CA GLU A 227 -33.88 20.37 -6.66
C GLU A 227 -33.12 19.12 -6.15
N ARG A 228 -32.80 19.11 -4.86
CA ARG A 228 -31.95 18.05 -4.26
C ARG A 228 -32.68 16.72 -4.08
N PHE A 229 -34.00 16.73 -3.78
CA PHE A 229 -34.81 15.52 -3.81
C PHE A 229 -34.94 14.95 -5.22
N ASN A 230 -35.06 15.80 -6.25
CA ASN A 230 -35.06 15.36 -7.63
C ASN A 230 -33.71 14.76 -8.02
N ASN A 231 -32.58 15.32 -7.58
CA ASN A 231 -31.24 14.71 -7.78
C ASN A 231 -31.14 13.33 -7.12
N ALA A 232 -31.77 13.14 -5.95
CA ALA A 232 -31.82 11.82 -5.32
C ALA A 232 -32.64 10.81 -6.15
N LYS A 233 -33.75 11.24 -6.79
CA LYS A 233 -34.55 10.41 -7.70
C LYS A 233 -33.76 10.06 -8.98
N THR A 234 -33.05 11.01 -9.56
CA THR A 234 -32.21 10.76 -10.73
C THR A 234 -31.13 9.72 -10.39
N ALA A 235 -30.43 9.91 -9.27
CA ALA A 235 -29.43 8.96 -8.81
C ALA A 235 -30.01 7.56 -8.52
N TYR A 236 -31.24 7.48 -8.02
CA TYR A 236 -31.95 6.22 -7.85
C TYR A 236 -32.23 5.53 -9.20
N ASN A 237 -32.72 6.27 -10.20
CA ASN A 237 -32.98 5.72 -11.53
C ASN A 237 -31.70 5.20 -12.19
N ASP A 238 -30.61 5.96 -12.08
CA ASP A 238 -29.28 5.55 -12.57
C ASP A 238 -28.78 4.27 -11.87
N TYR A 239 -29.03 4.16 -10.57
CA TYR A 239 -28.69 2.97 -9.80
C TYR A 239 -29.51 1.76 -10.25
N MET A 240 -30.84 1.90 -10.37
CA MET A 240 -31.73 0.80 -10.77
C MET A 240 -31.48 0.32 -12.19
N THR A 241 -31.08 1.22 -13.11
CA THR A 241 -30.69 0.88 -14.47
C THR A 241 -29.43 0.00 -14.50
N LYS A 242 -28.47 0.25 -13.62
CA LYS A 242 -27.19 -0.45 -13.56
C LYS A 242 -27.20 -1.70 -12.66
N TYR A 243 -28.01 -1.68 -11.62
CA TYR A 243 -28.04 -2.70 -10.56
C TYR A 243 -29.48 -3.06 -10.16
N PRO A 244 -30.32 -3.60 -11.08
CA PRO A 244 -31.75 -3.88 -10.79
C PRO A 244 -31.92 -4.91 -9.67
N ASP A 245 -30.97 -5.86 -9.53
CA ASP A 245 -30.96 -6.89 -8.49
C ASP A 245 -29.82 -6.66 -7.48
N GLY A 246 -29.38 -5.41 -7.34
CA GLY A 246 -28.23 -5.05 -6.52
C GLY A 246 -28.50 -5.19 -5.02
N ARG A 247 -27.40 -5.28 -4.28
CA ARG A 247 -27.40 -5.44 -2.81
C ARG A 247 -28.18 -4.36 -2.07
N TYR A 248 -28.21 -3.13 -2.61
CA TYR A 248 -28.78 -1.96 -1.94
C TYR A 248 -30.16 -1.58 -2.46
N VAL A 249 -30.82 -2.37 -3.31
CA VAL A 249 -32.15 -2.07 -3.91
C VAL A 249 -33.19 -1.76 -2.85
N LYS A 250 -33.28 -2.55 -1.77
CA LYS A 250 -34.23 -2.31 -0.68
C LYS A 250 -34.03 -0.94 -0.01
N ASP A 251 -32.80 -0.58 0.27
CA ASP A 251 -32.49 0.70 0.91
C ASP A 251 -32.66 1.86 -0.06
N ALA A 252 -32.31 1.69 -1.33
CA ALA A 252 -32.55 2.67 -2.38
C ALA A 252 -34.04 2.98 -2.57
N ASN A 253 -34.89 1.93 -2.58
CA ASN A 253 -36.37 2.09 -2.63
C ASN A 253 -36.90 2.90 -1.45
N LYS A 254 -36.36 2.66 -0.24
CA LYS A 254 -36.73 3.45 0.94
C LYS A 254 -36.36 4.92 0.80
N LEU A 255 -35.19 5.22 0.25
CA LEU A 255 -34.73 6.58 0.00
C LEU A 255 -35.57 7.28 -1.07
N LEU A 256 -35.94 6.58 -2.15
CA LEU A 256 -36.88 7.08 -3.16
C LEU A 256 -38.23 7.45 -2.55
N HIS A 257 -38.83 6.52 -1.78
CA HIS A 257 -40.09 6.74 -1.10
C HIS A 257 -40.04 7.99 -0.21
N ASN A 258 -38.99 8.14 0.58
CA ASN A 258 -38.80 9.30 1.45
C ASN A 258 -38.59 10.60 0.65
N SER A 259 -37.89 10.54 -0.49
CA SER A 259 -37.69 11.68 -1.38
C SER A 259 -39.04 12.15 -1.98
N ASN A 260 -39.87 11.20 -2.42
CA ASN A 260 -41.23 11.50 -2.92
C ASN A 260 -42.12 12.11 -1.85
N LYS A 261 -42.06 11.65 -0.59
CA LYS A 261 -42.73 12.30 0.55
C LYS A 261 -42.26 13.74 0.76
N GLY A 262 -40.94 13.98 0.64
CA GLY A 262 -40.36 15.32 0.73
C GLY A 262 -40.91 16.26 -0.36
N LEU A 263 -40.93 15.79 -1.61
CA LEU A 263 -41.47 16.53 -2.75
C LEU A 263 -42.99 16.86 -2.59
N ALA A 264 -43.76 15.88 -2.19
CA ALA A 264 -45.20 16.08 -1.92
C ALA A 264 -45.46 17.11 -0.80
N LYS A 265 -44.61 17.18 0.22
CA LYS A 265 -44.68 18.20 1.27
C LYS A 265 -44.40 19.60 0.71
N ILE A 266 -43.43 19.74 -0.15
CA ILE A 266 -43.06 21.02 -0.80
C ILE A 266 -44.23 21.49 -1.66
N GLU A 267 -44.82 20.61 -2.48
CA GLU A 267 -45.95 20.90 -3.33
C GLU A 267 -47.19 21.38 -2.54
N ARG A 268 -47.54 20.66 -1.47
CA ARG A 268 -48.65 21.06 -0.57
C ARG A 268 -48.43 22.44 0.04
N PHE A 269 -47.19 22.75 0.44
CA PHE A 269 -46.86 24.07 0.98
C PHE A 269 -47.02 25.17 -0.07
N ARG A 270 -46.58 24.94 -1.32
CA ARG A 270 -46.71 25.84 -2.45
C ARG A 270 -48.19 26.09 -2.75
N ASN A 271 -49.02 25.05 -2.85
CA ASN A 271 -50.44 25.16 -3.15
C ASN A 271 -51.25 25.89 -2.06
N ARG A 272 -50.87 25.71 -0.77
CA ARG A 272 -51.50 26.48 0.34
C ARG A 272 -51.20 27.97 0.24
N ARG A 273 -49.94 28.32 -0.14
CA ARG A 273 -49.54 29.72 -0.29
C ARG A 273 -50.28 30.40 -1.46
N TYR A 274 -50.47 29.69 -2.58
CA TYR A 274 -51.27 30.24 -3.72
C TYR A 274 -52.75 30.40 -3.40
N ARG A 275 -53.33 29.64 -2.48
CA ARG A 275 -54.74 29.80 -2.08
C ARG A 275 -54.94 30.89 -1.02
N ALA A 276 -53.88 31.37 -0.43
CA ALA A 276 -53.91 32.42 0.60
C ALA A 276 -53.58 33.83 0.06
N LEU A 277 -53.26 33.92 -1.24
CA LEU A 277 -53.09 35.16 -2.02
C LEU A 277 -54.31 35.41 -2.85
#